data_5b7927988c3b4c7f2de50cb48c19ae84
#
_entry.id   5b7927988c3b4c7f2de50cb48c19ae84
#
_cell.length_a   1.000
_cell.length_b   1.000
_cell.length_c   1.000
_cell.angle_alpha   90.00
_cell.angle_beta   90.00
_cell.angle_gamma   90.00
#
_symmetry.space_group_name_H-M   'P 1'
#
loop_
_entity.id
_entity.type
_entity.pdbx_description
1 polymer ?
#
loop_
_entity_poly.entity_id
_entity_poly.type
_entity_poly.pdbx_seq_one_letter_code
_entity_poly.pdbx_strand_id
1 'polypeptide(L)'
;MRDIVFAGNLIVDHIKCIEALPPRGELAKILHVYRSTGGCVCNTGIDLAILDPELAIGAVGVVGRDADGDMVLETLTRHGIDVSQVLRRSVTSFTDVLAERSTGSRTFVQFGGACAEFDIDDVPLDKLDCKLIHIGYVLLME
;
A
#
# COMPACT_ATOMS: atom_id res chain seq x y z
N MET A 1 -13.64 -6.07 -19.45
CA MET A 1 -13.74 -7.01 -18.29
C MET A 1 -12.33 -7.26 -17.76
N ARG A 2 -12.08 -7.05 -16.47
CA ARG A 2 -10.79 -7.36 -15.80
C ARG A 2 -10.77 -8.83 -15.39
N ASP A 3 -9.58 -9.43 -15.33
CA ASP A 3 -9.43 -10.79 -14.81
C ASP A 3 -9.53 -10.81 -13.30
N ILE A 4 -8.86 -9.85 -12.64
CA ILE A 4 -8.91 -9.71 -11.18
C ILE A 4 -8.89 -8.24 -10.76
N VAL A 5 -9.61 -7.95 -9.69
CA VAL A 5 -9.55 -6.66 -8.99
C VAL A 5 -9.08 -6.90 -7.56
N PHE A 6 -8.06 -6.16 -7.15
CA PHE A 6 -7.60 -6.12 -5.75
C PHE A 6 -8.22 -4.93 -5.05
N ALA A 7 -8.90 -5.17 -3.94
CA ALA A 7 -9.49 -4.13 -3.09
C ALA A 7 -8.88 -4.17 -1.68
N GLY A 8 -8.58 -3.00 -1.10
CA GLY A 8 -8.03 -2.90 0.25
C GLY A 8 -6.94 -1.85 0.40
N ASN A 9 -5.96 -2.14 1.27
CA ASN A 9 -4.95 -1.18 1.68
C ASN A 9 -3.97 -0.82 0.57
N LEU A 10 -3.81 0.49 0.38
CA LEU A 10 -2.81 1.16 -0.45
C LEU A 10 -1.98 2.08 0.44
N ILE A 11 -0.75 1.70 0.73
CA ILE A 11 0.11 2.41 1.68
C ILE A 11 1.51 2.64 1.12
N VAL A 12 2.28 3.49 1.80
CA VAL A 12 3.71 3.66 1.56
C VAL A 12 4.48 3.27 2.82
N ASP A 13 5.51 2.45 2.66
CA ASP A 13 6.46 2.14 3.72
C ASP A 13 7.61 3.16 3.67
N HIS A 14 7.77 3.96 4.73
CA HIS A 14 8.89 4.86 4.95
C HIS A 14 9.96 4.11 5.75
N ILE A 15 10.91 3.51 5.04
CA ILE A 15 11.88 2.60 5.65
C ILE A 15 13.12 3.39 6.11
N LYS A 16 13.43 3.26 7.40
CA LYS A 16 14.56 3.88 8.07
C LYS A 16 15.47 2.79 8.62
N CYS A 17 16.62 2.59 7.97
CA CYS A 17 17.64 1.67 8.48
C CYS A 17 18.38 2.32 9.64
N ILE A 18 18.45 1.63 10.76
CA ILE A 18 19.17 2.02 11.98
C ILE A 18 20.12 0.88 12.41
N GLU A 19 21.09 1.15 13.28
CA GLU A 19 21.94 0.09 13.81
C GLU A 19 21.15 -0.83 14.75
N ALA A 20 20.47 -0.23 15.73
CA ALA A 20 19.59 -0.89 16.70
C ALA A 20 18.55 0.12 17.19
N LEU A 21 17.41 -0.38 17.70
CA LEU A 21 16.44 0.48 18.40
C LEU A 21 17.08 1.08 19.66
N PRO A 22 16.95 2.42 19.85
CA PRO A 22 17.51 3.04 21.04
C PRO A 22 16.67 2.69 22.27
N PRO A 23 17.29 2.69 23.47
CA PRO A 23 16.55 2.71 24.71
C PRO A 23 15.60 3.92 24.79
N ARG A 24 14.58 3.80 25.65
CA ARG A 24 13.59 4.88 25.83
C ARG A 24 14.28 6.21 26.21
N GLY A 25 13.98 7.25 25.46
CA GLY A 25 14.52 8.60 25.68
C GLY A 25 15.88 8.87 25.03
N GLU A 26 16.45 7.88 24.36
CA GLU A 26 17.70 8.01 23.62
C GLU A 26 17.46 8.20 22.10
N LEU A 27 18.50 8.56 21.38
CA LEU A 27 18.48 8.83 19.94
C LEU A 27 19.21 7.73 19.18
N ALA A 28 18.60 7.23 18.09
CA ALA A 28 19.30 6.42 17.11
C ALA A 28 19.57 7.24 15.83
N LYS A 29 20.75 7.04 15.25
CA LYS A 29 21.08 7.61 13.94
C LYS A 29 20.45 6.77 12.83
N ILE A 30 19.73 7.41 11.91
CA ILE A 30 19.27 6.77 10.67
C ILE A 30 20.47 6.68 9.71
N LEU A 31 20.75 5.48 9.23
CA LEU A 31 21.85 5.17 8.32
C LEU A 31 21.43 5.36 6.87
N HIS A 32 20.23 4.89 6.51
CA HIS A 32 19.64 4.98 5.19
C HIS A 32 18.14 5.20 5.28
N VAL A 33 17.57 5.90 4.29
CA VAL A 33 16.13 6.12 4.14
C VAL A 33 15.73 5.76 2.72
N TYR A 34 14.63 5.01 2.59
CA TYR A 34 13.99 4.78 1.29
C TYR A 34 12.49 4.55 1.48
N ARG A 35 11.75 4.61 0.38
CA ARG A 35 10.30 4.40 0.37
C ARG A 35 9.95 3.26 -0.57
N SER A 36 8.90 2.53 -0.24
CA SER A 36 8.32 1.47 -1.07
C SER A 36 6.80 1.55 -0.98
N THR A 37 6.11 1.18 -2.03
CA THR A 37 4.67 0.91 -1.94
C THR A 37 4.43 -0.33 -1.12
N GLY A 38 3.35 -0.36 -0.36
CA GLY A 38 2.94 -1.46 0.50
C GLY A 38 1.42 -1.66 0.49
N GLY A 39 0.97 -2.55 1.34
CA GLY A 39 -0.42 -2.99 1.38
C GLY A 39 -0.71 -4.13 0.41
N CYS A 40 -1.82 -4.86 0.66
CA CYS A 40 -2.14 -6.07 -0.12
C CYS A 40 -2.35 -5.77 -1.60
N VAL A 41 -2.97 -4.64 -1.94
CA VAL A 41 -3.27 -4.26 -3.33
C VAL A 41 -1.98 -4.07 -4.12
N CYS A 42 -1.00 -3.32 -3.57
CA CYS A 42 0.29 -3.13 -4.22
C CYS A 42 1.07 -4.44 -4.29
N ASN A 43 1.27 -5.10 -3.15
CA ASN A 43 2.16 -6.27 -3.09
C ASN A 43 1.63 -7.41 -3.98
N THR A 44 0.39 -7.81 -3.78
CA THR A 44 -0.18 -8.94 -4.55
C THR A 44 -0.47 -8.58 -6.00
N GLY A 45 -0.96 -7.35 -6.25
CA GLY A 45 -1.28 -6.89 -7.60
C GLY A 45 -0.03 -6.76 -8.47
N ILE A 46 1.05 -6.18 -7.95
CA ILE A 46 2.31 -6.03 -8.67
C ILE A 46 2.98 -7.39 -8.91
N ASP A 47 3.03 -8.25 -7.89
CA ASP A 47 3.59 -9.60 -8.04
C ASP A 47 2.85 -10.39 -9.12
N LEU A 48 1.52 -10.32 -9.13
CA LEU A 48 0.72 -11.00 -10.15
C LEU A 48 0.94 -10.41 -11.55
N ALA A 49 1.02 -9.09 -11.67
CA ALA A 49 1.31 -8.42 -12.95
C ALA A 49 2.69 -8.78 -13.52
N ILE A 50 3.66 -9.06 -12.65
CA ILE A 50 5.00 -9.52 -13.04
C ILE A 50 4.97 -10.99 -13.47
N LEU A 51 4.22 -11.83 -12.74
CA LEU A 51 4.13 -13.27 -13.00
C LEU A 51 3.35 -13.58 -14.28
N ASP A 52 2.31 -12.80 -14.57
CA ASP A 52 1.49 -12.95 -15.77
C ASP A 52 1.09 -11.56 -16.33
N PRO A 53 1.90 -11.00 -17.24
CA PRO A 53 1.65 -9.69 -17.84
C PRO A 53 0.41 -9.61 -18.76
N GLU A 54 -0.19 -10.74 -19.11
CA GLU A 54 -1.41 -10.80 -19.93
C GLU A 54 -2.70 -10.54 -19.11
N LEU A 55 -2.62 -10.62 -17.78
CA LEU A 55 -3.77 -10.40 -16.92
C LEU A 55 -4.20 -8.95 -16.87
N ALA A 56 -5.49 -8.72 -17.08
CA ALA A 56 -6.12 -7.43 -16.88
C ALA A 56 -6.42 -7.23 -15.38
N ILE A 57 -5.55 -6.49 -14.69
CA ILE A 57 -5.62 -6.26 -13.24
C ILE A 57 -6.16 -4.87 -12.95
N GLY A 58 -7.06 -4.75 -11.95
CA GLY A 58 -7.54 -3.49 -11.42
C GLY A 58 -7.30 -3.34 -9.92
N ALA A 59 -7.24 -2.10 -9.46
CA ALA A 59 -7.10 -1.74 -8.06
C ALA A 59 -8.30 -0.91 -7.58
N VAL A 60 -8.77 -1.20 -6.35
CA VAL A 60 -9.79 -0.45 -5.63
C VAL A 60 -9.25 -0.13 -4.23
N GLY A 61 -9.38 1.10 -3.81
CA GLY A 61 -8.92 1.56 -2.49
C GLY A 61 -8.85 3.08 -2.43
N VAL A 62 -8.21 3.59 -1.40
CA VAL A 62 -8.09 5.03 -1.16
C VAL A 62 -6.63 5.40 -0.92
N VAL A 63 -6.17 6.49 -1.56
CA VAL A 63 -4.88 7.14 -1.29
C VAL A 63 -5.08 8.61 -1.00
N GLY A 64 -4.07 9.28 -0.48
CA GLY A 64 -4.08 10.71 -0.22
C GLY A 64 -3.91 11.55 -1.49
N ARG A 65 -4.11 12.88 -1.32
CA ARG A 65 -3.80 13.89 -2.33
C ARG A 65 -2.40 14.47 -2.09
N ASP A 66 -1.43 13.59 -1.99
CA ASP A 66 -0.05 13.88 -1.60
C ASP A 66 0.95 13.07 -2.44
N ALA A 67 2.24 13.32 -2.25
CA ALA A 67 3.32 12.69 -3.00
C ALA A 67 3.39 11.16 -2.78
N ASP A 68 2.96 10.65 -1.63
CA ASP A 68 2.91 9.22 -1.39
C ASP A 68 1.75 8.57 -2.16
N GLY A 69 0.58 9.24 -2.23
CA GLY A 69 -0.52 8.80 -3.08
C GLY A 69 -0.16 8.80 -4.56
N ASP A 70 0.55 9.82 -5.02
CA ASP A 70 1.06 9.87 -6.40
C ASP A 70 2.01 8.70 -6.66
N MET A 71 2.95 8.43 -5.75
CA MET A 71 3.89 7.30 -5.84
C MET A 71 3.17 5.95 -5.96
N VAL A 72 2.10 5.72 -5.18
CA VAL A 72 1.30 4.48 -5.25
C VAL A 72 0.66 4.35 -6.63
N LEU A 73 -0.05 5.40 -7.10
CA LEU A 73 -0.74 5.37 -8.39
C LEU A 73 0.21 5.19 -9.57
N GLU A 74 1.34 5.90 -9.56
CA GLU A 74 2.36 5.78 -10.59
C GLU A 74 2.98 4.37 -10.61
N THR A 75 3.23 3.79 -9.43
CA THR A 75 3.81 2.44 -9.33
C THR A 75 2.85 1.39 -9.88
N LEU A 76 1.57 1.42 -9.49
CA LEU A 76 0.56 0.51 -10.01
C LEU A 76 0.38 0.65 -11.53
N THR A 77 0.27 1.89 -12.02
CA THR A 77 0.13 2.18 -13.45
C THR A 77 1.32 1.68 -14.26
N ARG A 78 2.54 1.82 -13.74
CA ARG A 78 3.77 1.33 -14.38
C ARG A 78 3.78 -0.19 -14.57
N HIS A 79 3.09 -0.92 -13.70
CA HIS A 79 2.90 -2.36 -13.80
C HIS A 79 1.62 -2.76 -14.57
N GLY A 80 1.00 -1.81 -15.28
CA GLY A 80 -0.19 -2.08 -16.09
C GLY A 80 -1.48 -2.28 -15.30
N ILE A 81 -1.49 -1.96 -14.01
CA ILE A 81 -2.67 -2.10 -13.14
C ILE A 81 -3.58 -0.87 -13.31
N ASP A 82 -4.85 -1.12 -13.58
CA ASP A 82 -5.84 -0.05 -13.73
C ASP A 82 -6.22 0.53 -12.36
N VAL A 83 -5.91 1.81 -12.17
CA VAL A 83 -6.18 2.59 -10.96
C VAL A 83 -7.41 3.48 -11.04
N SER A 84 -8.24 3.33 -12.07
CA SER A 84 -9.41 4.20 -12.32
C SER A 84 -10.45 4.16 -11.20
N GLN A 85 -10.43 3.15 -10.35
CA GLN A 85 -11.33 2.99 -9.20
C GLN A 85 -10.63 3.29 -7.86
N VAL A 86 -9.42 3.85 -7.88
CA VAL A 86 -8.73 4.29 -6.66
C VAL A 86 -9.17 5.72 -6.34
N LEU A 87 -9.73 5.91 -5.16
CA LEU A 87 -10.19 7.21 -4.68
C LEU A 87 -9.02 8.02 -4.08
N ARG A 88 -9.15 9.33 -4.08
CA ARG A 88 -8.19 10.23 -3.44
C ARG A 88 -8.88 11.07 -2.37
N ARG A 89 -8.46 10.91 -1.11
CA ARG A 89 -9.03 11.62 0.04
C ARG A 89 -7.96 12.36 0.83
N SER A 90 -7.91 12.22 2.12
CA SER A 90 -7.05 12.92 3.08
C SER A 90 -5.54 12.78 2.81
N VAL A 91 -4.84 12.10 3.68
CA VAL A 91 -3.39 11.83 3.63
C VAL A 91 -3.18 10.33 3.38
N THR A 92 -2.25 9.98 2.51
CA THR A 92 -1.92 8.57 2.24
C THR A 92 -1.52 7.85 3.52
N SER A 93 -2.05 6.67 3.69
CA SER A 93 -1.66 5.77 4.78
C SER A 93 -0.21 5.36 4.63
N PHE A 94 0.54 5.35 5.71
CA PHE A 94 1.94 4.97 5.66
C PHE A 94 2.38 4.18 6.89
N THR A 95 3.47 3.45 6.75
CA THR A 95 4.15 2.78 7.86
C THR A 95 5.59 3.28 7.96
N ASP A 96 5.96 3.84 9.10
CA ASP A 96 7.35 4.03 9.45
C ASP A 96 7.94 2.68 9.85
N VAL A 97 8.89 2.20 9.06
CA VAL A 97 9.57 0.93 9.29
C VAL A 97 10.96 1.20 9.82
N LEU A 98 11.20 0.86 11.07
CA LEU A 98 12.55 0.88 11.68
C LEU A 98 13.20 -0.48 11.46
N ALA A 99 14.15 -0.54 10.53
CA ALA A 99 14.85 -1.77 10.16
C ALA A 99 16.22 -1.81 10.86
N GLU A 100 16.40 -2.76 11.78
CA GLU A 100 17.61 -2.91 12.58
C GLU A 100 18.65 -3.76 11.84
N ARG A 101 19.82 -3.18 11.60
CA ARG A 101 20.93 -3.88 10.94
C ARG A 101 21.54 -4.97 11.82
N SER A 102 21.63 -4.71 13.13
CA SER A 102 22.27 -5.63 14.08
C SER A 102 21.54 -6.95 14.28
N THR A 103 20.20 -6.94 14.17
CA THR A 103 19.34 -8.10 14.42
C THR A 103 18.61 -8.61 13.21
N GLY A 104 18.48 -7.77 12.16
CA GLY A 104 17.58 -8.01 11.02
C GLY A 104 16.09 -7.83 11.36
N SER A 105 15.77 -7.39 12.56
CA SER A 105 14.40 -7.14 13.02
C SER A 105 13.81 -5.86 12.42
N ARG A 106 12.49 -5.77 12.42
CA ARG A 106 11.77 -4.58 11.99
C ARG A 106 10.71 -4.21 13.03
N THR A 107 10.59 -2.93 13.29
CA THR A 107 9.51 -2.34 14.10
C THR A 107 8.68 -1.44 13.21
N PHE A 108 7.37 -1.53 13.34
CA PHE A 108 6.42 -0.82 12.49
C PHE A 108 5.62 0.17 13.32
N VAL A 109 5.50 1.40 12.82
CA VAL A 109 4.61 2.43 13.38
C VAL A 109 3.72 2.92 12.25
N GLN A 110 2.43 2.61 12.32
CA GLN A 110 1.48 2.85 11.23
C GLN A 110 0.62 4.09 11.47
N PHE A 111 0.39 4.84 10.39
CA PHE A 111 -0.64 5.87 10.29
C PHE A 111 -1.76 5.39 9.38
N GLY A 112 -2.99 5.31 9.91
CA GLY A 112 -4.17 4.80 9.20
C GLY A 112 -4.54 5.62 7.97
N GLY A 113 -4.50 6.95 8.08
CA GLY A 113 -4.69 7.86 6.95
C GLY A 113 -5.92 7.55 6.09
N ALA A 114 -5.76 7.67 4.78
CA ALA A 114 -6.85 7.46 3.82
C ALA A 114 -7.42 6.02 3.86
N CYS A 115 -6.62 5.00 4.21
CA CYS A 115 -7.13 3.64 4.32
C CYS A 115 -8.15 3.45 5.46
N ALA A 116 -8.04 4.23 6.54
CA ALA A 116 -9.04 4.22 7.62
C ALA A 116 -10.37 4.86 7.21
N GLU A 117 -10.40 5.58 6.09
CA GLU A 117 -11.61 6.18 5.51
C GLU A 117 -12.25 5.28 4.42
N PHE A 118 -11.64 4.12 4.13
CA PHE A 118 -12.13 3.20 3.10
C PHE A 118 -13.22 2.30 3.66
N ASP A 119 -14.41 2.38 3.07
CA ASP A 119 -15.60 1.63 3.45
C ASP A 119 -16.07 0.73 2.31
N ILE A 120 -16.97 -0.19 2.63
CA ILE A 120 -17.63 -1.07 1.64
C ILE A 120 -18.38 -0.27 0.57
N ASP A 121 -18.93 0.88 0.92
CA ASP A 121 -19.61 1.77 -0.02
C ASP A 121 -18.67 2.40 -1.05
N ASP A 122 -17.37 2.37 -0.81
CA ASP A 122 -16.32 2.80 -1.75
C ASP A 122 -15.99 1.74 -2.79
N VAL A 123 -16.42 0.50 -2.59
CA VAL A 123 -16.22 -0.59 -3.54
C VAL A 123 -17.40 -0.57 -4.53
N PRO A 124 -17.19 -0.16 -5.80
CA PRO A 124 -18.27 -0.01 -6.77
C PRO A 124 -18.71 -1.38 -7.32
N LEU A 125 -19.26 -2.25 -6.46
CA LEU A 125 -19.60 -3.65 -6.78
C LEU A 125 -20.46 -3.78 -8.03
N ASP A 126 -21.36 -2.83 -8.27
CA ASP A 126 -22.24 -2.77 -9.45
C ASP A 126 -21.52 -2.38 -10.75
N LYS A 127 -20.31 -1.81 -10.64
CA LYS A 127 -19.48 -1.33 -11.75
C LYS A 127 -18.18 -2.11 -11.93
N LEU A 128 -17.92 -3.05 -11.02
CA LEU A 128 -16.75 -3.94 -11.13
C LEU A 128 -17.00 -5.00 -12.20
N ASP A 129 -16.54 -4.72 -13.42
CA ASP A 129 -16.52 -5.69 -14.51
C ASP A 129 -15.25 -6.55 -14.39
N CYS A 130 -15.31 -7.61 -13.57
CA CYS A 130 -14.19 -8.51 -13.31
C CYS A 130 -14.64 -9.96 -13.07
N LYS A 131 -13.72 -10.91 -13.30
CA LYS A 131 -13.96 -12.34 -13.04
C LYS A 131 -13.77 -12.70 -11.56
N LEU A 132 -12.83 -12.01 -10.88
CA LEU A 132 -12.47 -12.26 -9.49
C LEU A 132 -12.23 -10.93 -8.77
N ILE A 133 -12.69 -10.82 -7.54
CA ILE A 133 -12.29 -9.78 -6.61
C ILE A 133 -11.54 -10.39 -5.44
N HIS A 134 -10.37 -9.82 -5.10
CA HIS A 134 -9.60 -10.15 -3.92
C HIS A 134 -9.64 -8.98 -2.94
N ILE A 135 -10.21 -9.20 -1.75
CA ILE A 135 -10.25 -8.19 -0.68
C ILE A 135 -9.22 -8.59 0.37
N GLY A 136 -8.23 -7.75 0.57
CA GLY A 136 -7.14 -8.01 1.50
C GLY A 136 -7.15 -7.09 2.72
N TYR A 137 -6.63 -7.61 3.85
CA TYR A 137 -6.50 -6.89 5.13
C TYR A 137 -7.83 -6.33 5.69
N VAL A 138 -8.90 -7.08 5.55
CA VAL A 138 -10.26 -6.67 6.01
C VAL A 138 -10.27 -6.21 7.48
N LEU A 139 -9.44 -6.81 8.33
CA LEU A 139 -9.33 -6.45 9.76
C LEU A 139 -8.56 -5.13 10.01
N LEU A 140 -7.97 -4.53 9.00
CA LEU A 140 -7.28 -3.23 9.07
C LEU A 140 -8.10 -2.10 8.44
N MET A 141 -9.26 -2.41 7.92
CA MET A 141 -10.27 -1.45 7.45
C MET A 141 -11.29 -1.30 8.56
N GLU A 142 -11.44 -0.08 9.10
CA GLU A 142 -12.40 0.23 10.17
C GLU A 142 -13.83 0.34 9.64
#